data_205fefa6916d60943852658d05f495c2
#
_entry.id   205fefa6916d60943852658d05f495c2
#
_cell.length_a   1.000
_cell.length_b   1.000
_cell.length_c   1.000
_cell.angle_alpha   90.00
_cell.angle_beta   90.00
_cell.angle_gamma   90.00
#
_symmetry.space_group_name_H-M   'P 1'
#
loop_
_entity.id
_entity.type
_entity.pdbx_description
1 polymer ?
#
loop_
_entity_poly.entity_id
_entity_poly.type
_entity_poly.pdbx_seq_one_letter_code
_entity_poly.pdbx_strand_id
1 'polypeptide(L)'
;EYGNRVGFWRLNDMSKNFNITPTLAMNGLILKTYPRIAEVALEGGWEFMGHGYIQGPMHKLENQREHIQNTVDAIKSYTGKAPVGWESPGLTETMDTLDLLSDCGVEYVADWPLDDQPVELKTKSGRPMYSVPYPVETNDITMMALQQHSSEEFATRCMDHFDRLYEDSADITRV
;
A
#
# COMPACT_ATOMS: atom_id res chain seq x y z
N GLU A 1 1.50 0.05 -18.76
CA GLU A 1 2.52 -0.98 -19.07
C GLU A 1 3.97 -0.52 -18.89
N TYR A 2 4.31 0.76 -19.16
CA TYR A 2 5.67 1.27 -18.97
C TYR A 2 6.18 1.07 -17.54
N GLY A 3 5.35 1.35 -16.54
CA GLY A 3 5.67 1.13 -15.14
C GLY A 3 6.13 -0.30 -14.86
N ASN A 4 5.36 -1.30 -15.29
CA ASN A 4 5.66 -2.71 -15.07
C ASN A 4 6.87 -3.20 -15.89
N ARG A 5 7.15 -2.60 -17.03
CA ARG A 5 8.22 -3.02 -17.95
C ARG A 5 9.55 -2.32 -17.73
N VAL A 6 9.52 -1.10 -17.20
CA VAL A 6 10.70 -0.26 -17.03
C VAL A 6 10.77 0.36 -15.62
N GLY A 7 9.70 1.01 -15.18
CA GLY A 7 9.67 1.77 -13.92
C GLY A 7 9.98 0.90 -12.70
N PHE A 8 9.33 -0.28 -12.61
CA PHE A 8 9.56 -1.23 -11.53
C PHE A 8 11.05 -1.61 -11.37
N TRP A 9 11.73 -1.88 -12.48
CA TRP A 9 13.14 -2.29 -12.44
C TRP A 9 14.06 -1.19 -11.94
N ARG A 10 13.80 0.06 -12.35
CA ARG A 10 14.54 1.23 -11.85
C ARG A 10 14.30 1.44 -10.35
N LEU A 11 13.05 1.27 -9.90
CA LEU A 11 12.69 1.37 -8.49
C LEU A 11 13.35 0.25 -7.67
N ASN A 12 13.34 -0.99 -8.17
CA ASN A 12 14.02 -2.12 -7.55
C ASN A 12 15.53 -1.90 -7.42
N ASP A 13 16.19 -1.38 -8.47
CA ASP A 13 17.62 -1.09 -8.43
C ASP A 13 17.93 0.04 -7.44
N MET A 14 17.10 1.08 -7.42
CA MET A 14 17.22 2.17 -6.45
C MET A 14 17.06 1.64 -5.01
N SER A 15 16.03 0.84 -4.74
CA SER A 15 15.78 0.28 -3.40
C SER A 15 16.97 -0.55 -2.92
N LYS A 16 17.58 -1.36 -3.79
CA LYS A 16 18.79 -2.12 -3.48
C LYS A 16 19.99 -1.20 -3.17
N ASN A 17 20.18 -0.16 -3.98
CA ASN A 17 21.31 0.77 -3.80
C ASN A 17 21.24 1.53 -2.47
N PHE A 18 20.03 1.81 -1.99
CA PHE A 18 19.82 2.51 -0.72
C PHE A 18 19.49 1.56 0.45
N ASN A 19 19.53 0.24 0.23
CA ASN A 19 19.19 -0.77 1.23
C ASN A 19 17.79 -0.55 1.84
N ILE A 20 16.83 -0.21 1.00
CA ILE A 20 15.42 -0.02 1.36
C ILE A 20 14.65 -1.29 0.97
N THR A 21 13.83 -1.81 1.87
CA THR A 21 12.89 -2.90 1.59
C THR A 21 11.50 -2.30 1.38
N PRO A 22 10.98 -2.25 0.13
CA PRO A 22 9.66 -1.70 -0.14
C PRO A 22 8.51 -2.59 0.31
N THR A 23 7.35 -1.98 0.51
CA THR A 23 6.06 -2.67 0.53
C THR A 23 5.42 -2.58 -0.85
N LEU A 24 4.97 -3.70 -1.39
CA LEU A 24 4.35 -3.81 -2.71
C LEU A 24 2.84 -3.93 -2.56
N ALA A 25 2.10 -2.87 -2.88
CA ALA A 25 0.65 -2.89 -3.01
C ALA A 25 0.27 -3.71 -4.26
N MET A 26 -0.18 -4.96 -4.04
CA MET A 26 -0.31 -5.99 -5.08
C MET A 26 -1.76 -6.31 -5.40
N ASN A 27 -2.15 -6.11 -6.66
CA ASN A 27 -3.39 -6.71 -7.16
C ASN A 27 -3.18 -8.23 -7.35
N GLY A 28 -4.11 -9.04 -6.86
CA GLY A 28 -4.01 -10.50 -6.93
C GLY A 28 -3.82 -11.05 -8.33
N LEU A 29 -4.40 -10.41 -9.35
CA LEU A 29 -4.27 -10.83 -10.76
C LEU A 29 -2.85 -10.60 -11.31
N ILE A 30 -2.09 -9.64 -10.80
CA ILE A 30 -0.73 -9.33 -11.26
C ILE A 30 0.21 -10.52 -11.05
N LEU A 31 0.00 -11.30 -10.00
CA LEU A 31 0.78 -12.52 -9.73
C LEU A 31 0.77 -13.51 -10.91
N LYS A 32 -0.29 -13.50 -11.71
CA LYS A 32 -0.44 -14.35 -12.90
C LYS A 32 -0.02 -13.64 -14.20
N THR A 33 -0.25 -12.33 -14.29
CA THR A 33 -0.01 -11.57 -15.53
C THR A 33 1.39 -11.03 -15.65
N TYR A 34 2.05 -10.73 -14.53
CA TYR A 34 3.41 -10.22 -14.46
C TYR A 34 4.23 -10.95 -13.39
N PRO A 35 4.37 -12.30 -13.48
CA PRO A 35 4.98 -13.11 -12.43
C PRO A 35 6.41 -12.68 -12.09
N ARG A 36 7.16 -12.16 -13.06
CA ARG A 36 8.55 -11.74 -12.83
C ARG A 36 8.67 -10.58 -11.84
N ILE A 37 7.68 -9.67 -11.79
CA ILE A 37 7.63 -8.58 -10.80
C ILE A 37 7.50 -9.18 -9.40
N ALA A 38 6.55 -10.09 -9.23
CA ALA A 38 6.29 -10.75 -7.95
C ALA A 38 7.49 -11.62 -7.49
N GLU A 39 8.14 -12.34 -8.42
CA GLU A 39 9.36 -13.12 -8.12
C GLU A 39 10.47 -12.22 -7.55
N VAL A 40 10.78 -11.12 -8.23
CA VAL A 40 11.86 -10.21 -7.82
C VAL A 40 11.54 -9.51 -6.50
N ALA A 41 10.28 -9.14 -6.26
CA ALA A 41 9.86 -8.59 -4.98
C ALA A 41 9.99 -9.64 -3.86
N LEU A 42 9.59 -10.89 -4.11
CA LEU A 42 9.70 -11.98 -3.14
C LEU A 42 11.17 -12.32 -2.84
N GLU A 43 12.02 -12.42 -3.86
CA GLU A 43 13.47 -12.63 -3.74
C GLU A 43 14.13 -11.48 -2.95
N GLY A 44 13.65 -10.25 -3.13
CA GLY A 44 14.11 -9.06 -2.42
C GLY A 44 13.59 -8.92 -1.00
N GLY A 45 12.74 -9.83 -0.55
CA GLY A 45 12.13 -9.78 0.79
C GLY A 45 11.11 -8.67 0.97
N TRP A 46 10.52 -8.15 -0.14
CA TRP A 46 9.52 -7.11 -0.06
C TRP A 46 8.26 -7.61 0.65
N GLU A 47 7.60 -6.72 1.38
CA GLU A 47 6.28 -7.00 1.90
C GLU A 47 5.25 -6.99 0.76
N PHE A 48 4.31 -7.94 0.81
CA PHE A 48 3.16 -7.98 -0.10
C PHE A 48 1.93 -7.51 0.65
N MET A 49 1.47 -6.32 0.31
CA MET A 49 0.23 -5.72 0.82
C MET A 49 -0.89 -5.93 -0.20
N GLY A 50 -2.11 -6.24 0.26
CA GLY A 50 -3.26 -6.42 -0.64
C GLY A 50 -3.71 -5.09 -1.25
N HIS A 51 -4.03 -5.11 -2.55
CA HIS A 51 -4.52 -3.93 -3.30
C HIS A 51 -5.70 -4.30 -4.23
N GLY A 52 -6.60 -5.15 -3.72
CA GLY A 52 -7.68 -5.72 -4.52
C GLY A 52 -7.23 -6.82 -5.47
N TYR A 53 -8.17 -7.64 -5.95
CA TYR A 53 -7.85 -8.70 -6.90
C TYR A 53 -7.55 -8.15 -8.30
N ILE A 54 -8.35 -7.16 -8.73
CA ILE A 54 -8.14 -6.35 -9.94
C ILE A 54 -8.17 -4.88 -9.54
N GLN A 55 -7.54 -4.02 -10.36
CA GLN A 55 -7.59 -2.57 -10.14
C GLN A 55 -8.99 -2.04 -10.39
N GLY A 56 -9.65 -1.59 -9.35
CA GLY A 56 -10.99 -1.02 -9.42
C GLY A 56 -11.50 -0.56 -8.06
N PRO A 57 -12.38 0.47 -8.03
CA PRO A 57 -12.82 1.08 -6.78
C PRO A 57 -13.67 0.12 -5.95
N MET A 58 -13.35 0.00 -4.66
CA MET A 58 -14.02 -0.91 -3.73
C MET A 58 -15.52 -0.68 -3.62
N HIS A 59 -15.96 0.59 -3.61
CA HIS A 59 -17.38 0.96 -3.50
C HIS A 59 -18.25 0.56 -4.71
N LYS A 60 -17.63 0.13 -5.81
CA LYS A 60 -18.35 -0.37 -7.02
C LYS A 60 -18.40 -1.90 -7.10
N LEU A 61 -17.79 -2.60 -6.16
CA LEU A 61 -17.82 -4.06 -6.15
C LEU A 61 -19.15 -4.56 -5.60
N GLU A 62 -19.76 -5.51 -6.29
CA GLU A 62 -20.97 -6.19 -5.82
C GLU A 62 -20.70 -7.05 -4.58
N ASN A 63 -19.52 -7.68 -4.51
CA ASN A 63 -19.11 -8.52 -3.39
C ASN A 63 -17.67 -8.20 -2.95
N GLN A 64 -17.52 -7.22 -2.07
CA GLN A 64 -16.21 -6.83 -1.54
C GLN A 64 -15.53 -7.95 -0.76
N ARG A 65 -16.28 -8.74 0.02
CA ARG A 65 -15.73 -9.86 0.81
C ARG A 65 -15.01 -10.87 -0.09
N GLU A 66 -15.66 -11.30 -1.14
CA GLU A 66 -15.08 -12.24 -2.09
C GLU A 66 -13.84 -11.65 -2.78
N HIS A 67 -13.91 -10.39 -3.17
CA HIS A 67 -12.79 -9.68 -3.80
C HIS A 67 -11.56 -9.59 -2.87
N ILE A 68 -11.77 -9.25 -1.60
CA ILE A 68 -10.73 -9.21 -0.57
C ILE A 68 -10.16 -10.62 -0.35
N GLN A 69 -11.02 -11.62 -0.14
CA GLN A 69 -10.61 -12.99 0.09
C GLN A 69 -9.79 -13.55 -1.07
N ASN A 70 -10.23 -13.32 -2.31
CA ASN A 70 -9.50 -13.74 -3.51
C ASN A 70 -8.11 -13.09 -3.60
N THR A 71 -7.97 -11.85 -3.16
CA THR A 71 -6.67 -11.14 -3.09
C THR A 71 -5.76 -11.79 -2.04
N VAL A 72 -6.28 -11.99 -0.83
CA VAL A 72 -5.56 -12.63 0.28
C VAL A 72 -5.10 -14.04 -0.12
N ASP A 73 -5.98 -14.83 -0.71
CA ASP A 73 -5.69 -16.21 -1.13
C ASP A 73 -4.66 -16.26 -2.27
N ALA A 74 -4.73 -15.33 -3.22
CA ALA A 74 -3.75 -15.23 -4.30
C ALA A 74 -2.35 -14.92 -3.76
N ILE A 75 -2.23 -13.91 -2.89
CA ILE A 75 -0.95 -13.52 -2.27
C ILE A 75 -0.43 -14.66 -1.39
N LYS A 76 -1.27 -15.23 -0.53
CA LYS A 76 -0.90 -16.37 0.32
C LYS A 76 -0.43 -17.59 -0.46
N SER A 77 -1.12 -17.92 -1.53
CA SER A 77 -0.76 -19.05 -2.39
C SER A 77 0.59 -18.85 -3.08
N TYR A 78 0.92 -17.60 -3.41
CA TYR A 78 2.16 -17.25 -4.09
C TYR A 78 3.35 -17.11 -3.14
N THR A 79 3.17 -16.41 -2.01
CA THR A 79 4.26 -16.06 -1.07
C THR A 79 4.40 -17.06 0.09
N GLY A 80 3.40 -17.91 0.31
CA GLY A 80 3.29 -18.78 1.49
C GLY A 80 2.72 -18.08 2.73
N LYS A 81 2.48 -16.77 2.68
CA LYS A 81 1.97 -15.97 3.80
C LYS A 81 0.79 -15.11 3.34
N ALA A 82 -0.24 -14.99 4.17
CA ALA A 82 -1.32 -14.04 3.93
C ALA A 82 -0.78 -12.61 4.12
N PRO A 83 -1.25 -11.62 3.33
CA PRO A 83 -0.93 -10.23 3.56
C PRO A 83 -1.57 -9.77 4.86
N VAL A 84 -0.84 -8.96 5.63
CA VAL A 84 -1.36 -8.32 6.85
C VAL A 84 -1.72 -6.86 6.61
N GLY A 85 -1.24 -6.27 5.50
CA GLY A 85 -1.54 -4.91 5.09
C GLY A 85 -2.51 -4.84 3.91
N TRP A 86 -3.21 -3.72 3.83
CA TRP A 86 -4.13 -3.41 2.74
C TRP A 86 -4.11 -1.93 2.39
N GLU A 87 -4.15 -1.65 1.09
CA GLU A 87 -4.46 -0.34 0.52
C GLU A 87 -5.56 -0.52 -0.52
N SER A 88 -6.69 0.15 -0.35
CA SER A 88 -7.80 0.06 -1.30
C SER A 88 -7.47 0.80 -2.59
N PRO A 89 -7.74 0.22 -3.78
CA PRO A 89 -7.50 0.90 -5.04
C PRO A 89 -8.14 2.30 -5.09
N GLY A 90 -7.30 3.34 -5.18
CA GLY A 90 -7.73 4.73 -5.17
C GLY A 90 -8.34 5.19 -3.85
N LEU A 91 -8.03 4.55 -2.73
CA LEU A 91 -8.55 4.84 -1.38
C LEU A 91 -10.08 4.87 -1.34
N THR A 92 -10.73 3.89 -1.99
CA THR A 92 -12.17 3.90 -2.28
C THR A 92 -12.97 2.91 -1.44
N GLU A 93 -12.55 2.70 -0.20
CA GLU A 93 -13.27 1.84 0.75
C GLU A 93 -14.69 2.34 1.04
N THR A 94 -15.49 1.45 1.63
CA THR A 94 -16.81 1.73 2.18
C THR A 94 -16.79 1.57 3.70
N MET A 95 -17.86 1.95 4.37
CA MET A 95 -18.00 1.79 5.82
C MET A 95 -17.84 0.34 6.31
N ASP A 96 -18.10 -0.65 5.44
CA ASP A 96 -17.97 -2.08 5.79
C ASP A 96 -16.60 -2.64 5.44
N THR A 97 -15.80 -1.99 4.60
CA THR A 97 -14.53 -2.52 4.10
C THR A 97 -13.58 -2.89 5.24
N LEU A 98 -13.46 -2.05 6.25
CA LEU A 98 -12.58 -2.28 7.39
C LEU A 98 -12.91 -3.57 8.15
N ASP A 99 -14.20 -3.81 8.40
CA ASP A 99 -14.65 -5.04 9.04
C ASP A 99 -14.39 -6.28 8.18
N LEU A 100 -14.61 -6.17 6.87
CA LEU A 100 -14.35 -7.24 5.92
C LEU A 100 -12.86 -7.59 5.85
N LEU A 101 -11.98 -6.58 5.87
CA LEU A 101 -10.53 -6.75 5.91
C LEU A 101 -10.09 -7.44 7.21
N SER A 102 -10.59 -6.99 8.35
CA SER A 102 -10.34 -7.60 9.65
C SER A 102 -10.76 -9.08 9.70
N ASP A 103 -11.93 -9.41 9.13
CA ASP A 103 -12.40 -10.79 9.02
C ASP A 103 -11.48 -11.67 8.16
N CYS A 104 -10.84 -11.09 7.14
CA CYS A 104 -9.88 -11.77 6.28
C CYS A 104 -8.45 -11.81 6.84
N GLY A 105 -8.22 -11.28 8.04
CA GLY A 105 -6.95 -11.33 8.76
C GLY A 105 -5.97 -10.20 8.43
N VAL A 106 -6.46 -9.12 7.83
CA VAL A 106 -5.69 -7.88 7.66
C VAL A 106 -5.56 -7.18 9.00
N GLU A 107 -4.39 -6.63 9.29
CA GLU A 107 -4.04 -6.02 10.58
C GLU A 107 -3.82 -4.50 10.45
N TYR A 108 -3.47 -4.01 9.26
CA TYR A 108 -3.35 -2.58 9.02
C TYR A 108 -3.84 -2.16 7.63
N VAL A 109 -4.25 -0.91 7.52
CA VAL A 109 -4.69 -0.26 6.29
C VAL A 109 -3.93 1.04 6.05
N ALA A 110 -3.66 1.35 4.77
CA ALA A 110 -3.04 2.58 4.32
C ALA A 110 -4.05 3.48 3.55
N ASP A 111 -5.33 3.41 3.92
CA ASP A 111 -6.42 4.08 3.20
C ASP A 111 -6.70 5.49 3.71
N TRP A 112 -6.33 5.78 4.95
CA TRP A 112 -6.67 7.05 5.60
C TRP A 112 -5.46 7.78 6.18
N PRO A 113 -5.18 9.01 5.73
CA PRO A 113 -4.17 9.88 6.35
C PRO A 113 -4.76 10.52 7.62
N LEU A 114 -4.86 9.74 8.70
CA LEU A 114 -5.47 10.19 9.97
C LEU A 114 -4.52 10.99 10.86
N ASP A 115 -3.24 10.60 10.85
CA ASP A 115 -2.20 11.16 11.72
C ASP A 115 -0.84 10.87 11.07
N ASP A 116 0.22 11.46 11.61
CA ASP A 116 1.61 11.14 11.28
C ASP A 116 2.12 9.88 12.01
N GLN A 117 1.26 9.22 12.76
CA GLN A 117 1.53 7.97 13.51
C GLN A 117 0.47 6.93 13.19
N PRO A 118 0.78 5.63 13.36
CA PRO A 118 -0.24 4.60 13.32
C PRO A 118 -1.33 4.83 14.35
N VAL A 119 -2.58 4.72 13.94
CA VAL A 119 -3.77 4.92 14.78
C VAL A 119 -4.56 3.62 14.87
N GLU A 120 -4.87 3.18 16.07
CA GLU A 120 -5.73 2.01 16.27
C GLU A 120 -7.17 2.32 15.83
N LEU A 121 -7.71 1.43 15.00
CA LEU A 121 -9.07 1.48 14.49
C LEU A 121 -9.94 0.42 15.17
N LYS A 122 -11.20 0.75 15.40
CA LYS A 122 -12.17 -0.20 15.98
C LYS A 122 -12.87 -0.98 14.88
N THR A 123 -12.82 -2.30 14.97
CA THR A 123 -13.56 -3.21 14.11
C THR A 123 -14.66 -3.92 14.89
N LYS A 124 -15.72 -4.39 14.21
CA LYS A 124 -16.78 -5.20 14.83
C LYS A 124 -16.27 -6.53 15.35
N SER A 125 -15.19 -7.08 14.74
CA SER A 125 -14.56 -8.30 15.20
C SER A 125 -13.83 -8.17 16.55
N GLY A 126 -13.49 -6.95 16.94
CA GLY A 126 -12.65 -6.65 18.12
C GLY A 126 -11.18 -7.01 17.94
N ARG A 127 -10.75 -7.42 16.73
CA ARG A 127 -9.33 -7.62 16.43
C ARG A 127 -8.64 -6.28 16.24
N PRO A 128 -7.37 -6.18 16.66
CA PRO A 128 -6.57 -4.98 16.40
C PRO A 128 -6.52 -4.69 14.88
N MET A 129 -6.72 -3.44 14.54
CA MET A 129 -6.57 -2.91 13.19
C MET A 129 -5.94 -1.52 13.31
N TYR A 130 -4.99 -1.21 12.45
CA TYR A 130 -4.28 0.06 12.49
C TYR A 130 -4.41 0.79 11.17
N SER A 131 -4.60 2.11 11.22
CA SER A 131 -4.33 2.98 10.07
C SER A 131 -2.86 3.36 10.11
N VAL A 132 -2.15 3.08 9.04
CA VAL A 132 -0.75 3.50 8.85
C VAL A 132 -0.75 4.77 8.01
N PRO A 133 0.05 5.79 8.34
CA PRO A 133 0.11 7.02 7.58
C PRO A 133 0.42 6.78 6.09
N TYR A 134 -0.42 7.33 5.22
CA TYR A 134 -0.25 7.32 3.78
C TYR A 134 -0.59 8.71 3.23
N PRO A 135 0.33 9.68 3.36
CA PRO A 135 0.06 11.07 3.04
C PRO A 135 -0.09 11.26 1.52
N VAL A 136 -1.24 11.79 1.12
CA VAL A 136 -1.53 12.08 -0.29
C VAL A 136 -0.68 13.21 -0.85
N GLU A 137 -0.08 14.02 0.02
CA GLU A 137 0.82 15.12 -0.32
C GLU A 137 2.17 14.64 -0.88
N THR A 138 2.55 13.39 -0.60
CA THR A 138 3.76 12.74 -1.11
C THR A 138 3.44 11.57 -2.03
N ASN A 139 2.22 11.53 -2.57
CA ASN A 139 1.79 10.55 -3.56
C ASN A 139 2.06 11.08 -4.98
N ASP A 140 2.77 10.29 -5.79
CA ASP A 140 3.14 10.67 -7.16
C ASP A 140 1.94 10.86 -8.09
N ILE A 141 0.88 10.04 -7.94
CA ILE A 141 -0.36 10.21 -8.71
C ILE A 141 -1.00 11.56 -8.39
N THR A 142 -1.11 11.90 -7.11
CA THR A 142 -1.70 13.17 -6.68
C THR A 142 -0.87 14.35 -7.18
N MET A 143 0.43 14.35 -6.93
CA MET A 143 1.29 15.47 -7.28
C MET A 143 1.57 15.58 -8.78
N MET A 144 2.01 14.48 -9.38
CA MET A 144 2.51 14.54 -10.76
C MET A 144 1.41 14.35 -11.79
N ALA A 145 0.50 13.39 -11.59
CA ALA A 145 -0.54 13.10 -12.57
C ALA A 145 -1.76 14.05 -12.47
N LEU A 146 -2.20 14.39 -11.25
CA LEU A 146 -3.38 15.22 -11.05
C LEU A 146 -3.04 16.71 -10.94
N GLN A 147 -2.03 17.09 -10.16
CA GLN A 147 -1.63 18.47 -9.91
C GLN A 147 -0.56 18.96 -10.90
N GLN A 148 0.01 18.07 -11.72
CA GLN A 148 1.02 18.38 -12.75
C GLN A 148 2.31 19.01 -12.21
N HIS A 149 2.68 18.68 -10.98
CA HIS A 149 3.97 19.06 -10.42
C HIS A 149 5.12 18.36 -11.14
N SER A 150 6.27 19.01 -11.17
CA SER A 150 7.51 18.42 -11.69
C SER A 150 8.07 17.37 -10.72
N SER A 151 8.98 16.54 -11.22
CA SER A 151 9.70 15.56 -10.37
C SER A 151 10.58 16.26 -9.32
N GLU A 152 11.07 17.47 -9.59
CA GLU A 152 11.86 18.26 -8.65
C GLU A 152 10.99 18.77 -7.49
N GLU A 153 9.80 19.29 -7.78
CA GLU A 153 8.82 19.69 -6.76
C GLU A 153 8.36 18.51 -5.92
N PHE A 154 8.15 17.33 -6.54
CA PHE A 154 7.83 16.12 -5.81
C PHE A 154 8.94 15.72 -4.85
N ALA A 155 10.19 15.66 -5.31
CA ALA A 155 11.35 15.34 -4.48
C ALA A 155 11.52 16.33 -3.33
N THR A 156 11.39 17.64 -3.60
CA THR A 156 11.48 18.69 -2.58
C THR A 156 10.42 18.49 -1.50
N ARG A 157 9.16 18.25 -1.89
CA ARG A 157 8.07 18.03 -0.93
C ARG A 157 8.28 16.79 -0.09
N CYS A 158 8.79 15.70 -0.68
CA CYS A 158 9.12 14.49 0.09
C CYS A 158 10.23 14.74 1.12
N MET A 159 11.25 15.53 0.76
CA MET A 159 12.33 15.91 1.69
C MET A 159 11.79 16.80 2.81
N ASP A 160 11.04 17.85 2.49
CA ASP A 160 10.45 18.76 3.47
C ASP A 160 9.53 18.01 4.46
N HIS A 161 8.73 17.06 3.94
CA HIS A 161 7.86 16.23 4.75
C HIS A 161 8.67 15.32 5.69
N PHE A 162 9.70 14.67 5.16
CA PHE A 162 10.60 13.84 5.97
C PHE A 162 11.29 14.67 7.06
N ASP A 163 11.86 15.83 6.73
CA ASP A 163 12.55 16.69 7.67
C ASP A 163 11.61 17.13 8.79
N ARG A 164 10.35 17.46 8.45
CA ARG A 164 9.35 17.81 9.45
C ARG A 164 9.03 16.66 10.39
N LEU A 165 8.77 15.46 9.86
CA LEU A 165 8.50 14.26 10.67
C LEU A 165 9.70 13.92 11.56
N TYR A 166 10.92 14.08 11.02
CA TYR A 166 12.15 13.82 11.77
C TYR A 166 12.34 14.79 12.94
N GLU A 167 12.08 16.08 12.74
CA GLU A 167 12.09 17.09 13.81
C GLU A 167 11.06 16.76 14.90
N ASP A 168 9.82 16.46 14.50
CA ASP A 168 8.75 16.14 15.43
C ASP A 168 8.98 14.83 16.20
N SER A 169 9.77 13.91 15.65
CA SER A 169 10.09 12.62 16.27
C SER A 169 10.93 12.75 17.54
N ALA A 170 11.52 13.91 17.82
CA ALA A 170 12.22 14.18 19.06
C ALA A 170 11.30 14.06 20.31
N ASP A 171 10.03 14.42 20.15
CA ASP A 171 9.05 14.42 21.25
C ASP A 171 8.03 13.29 21.11
N ILE A 172 7.68 12.91 19.87
CA ILE A 172 6.66 11.91 19.55
C ILE A 172 7.16 11.02 18.41
N THR A 173 6.94 9.70 18.50
CA THR A 173 7.26 8.79 17.40
C THR A 173 6.43 9.15 16.16
N ARG A 174 7.11 9.32 15.03
CA ARG A 174 6.52 9.54 13.71
C ARG A 174 6.86 8.38 12.76
N VAL A 175 6.06 8.22 11.74
CA VAL A 175 6.20 7.13 10.75
C VAL A 175 6.42 7.69 9.34
#